data_18b0c26d0086715d7ad9ffde074e8d8f
#
_entry.id   18b0c26d0086715d7ad9ffde074e8d8f
#
_cell.length_a   1.000
_cell.length_b   1.000
_cell.length_c   1.000
_cell.angle_alpha   90.00
_cell.angle_beta   90.00
_cell.angle_gamma   90.00
#
_symmetry.space_group_name_H-M   'P 1'
#
loop_
_entity.id
_entity.type
_entity.pdbx_description
1 polymer ?
#
loop_
_entity_poly.entity_id
_entity_poly.type
_entity_poly.pdbx_seq_one_letter_code
_entity_poly.pdbx_strand_id
1 'polypeptide(L)'
;MATKTEALAAATVGDPRWAAVVARDAAADGRFFYSVRTTGVYCRPSCGARTPRPENVEFHASVAAAEQAGFRACMRCKPGEPSLAVKHADRVAELCRFIQASEEMPSLEQLAERAGLSPYHLHRVFKAVTGLTPKGYAAAQRAERIRTGLTKRGSVTEAIYDAGFNSSGRFYETSSQVLGMTPTNFRAGGANTEIRFAIAECSLGPILVATSDRGVCAILMGDDPDALAKDLQDRFPQATLVGGDATFEQLVAKVVGFVEAPGVGLDLPLDVRGTAFQQRVWQALREIPAGKTASYTDIAERIGSPKSVRAVAQACGANALAVVIPCHRVVRNDGALSGYRWGVERKRTLLDREAEASRREGLKRGAQG
;
A
#
# COMPACT_ATOMS: atom_id res chain seq x y z
N MET A 1 4.03 -30.06 45.05
CA MET A 1 5.23 -29.69 44.30
C MET A 1 4.96 -29.94 42.81
N ALA A 2 5.17 -28.94 41.96
CA ALA A 2 4.99 -29.10 40.51
C ALA A 2 5.99 -30.12 39.99
N THR A 3 5.57 -30.99 39.09
CA THR A 3 6.46 -31.97 38.45
C THR A 3 7.48 -31.24 37.56
N LYS A 4 8.64 -31.87 37.29
CA LYS A 4 9.65 -31.30 36.36
C LYS A 4 9.05 -30.93 34.99
N THR A 5 8.08 -31.71 34.54
CA THR A 5 7.36 -31.49 33.27
C THR A 5 6.50 -30.25 33.32
N GLU A 6 5.76 -30.05 34.41
CA GLU A 6 4.92 -28.82 34.61
C GLU A 6 5.77 -27.55 34.70
N ALA A 7 6.95 -27.63 35.36
CA ALA A 7 7.86 -26.50 35.44
C ALA A 7 8.44 -26.13 34.07
N LEU A 8 8.80 -27.11 33.23
CA LEU A 8 9.27 -26.89 31.87
C LEU A 8 8.18 -26.30 30.98
N ALA A 9 6.96 -26.80 31.08
CA ALA A 9 5.82 -26.27 30.34
C ALA A 9 5.54 -24.81 30.72
N ALA A 10 5.52 -24.49 32.03
CA ALA A 10 5.31 -23.14 32.52
C ALA A 10 6.41 -22.18 32.03
N ALA A 11 7.66 -22.60 32.07
CA ALA A 11 8.79 -21.79 31.55
C ALA A 11 8.65 -21.48 30.04
N THR A 12 8.25 -22.47 29.25
CA THR A 12 8.03 -22.28 27.80
C THR A 12 6.84 -21.37 27.52
N VAL A 13 5.73 -21.57 28.20
CA VAL A 13 4.52 -20.73 28.01
C VAL A 13 4.75 -19.28 28.47
N GLY A 14 5.57 -19.07 29.49
CA GLY A 14 5.98 -17.75 29.97
C GLY A 14 6.99 -17.02 29.06
N ASP A 15 7.62 -17.73 28.12
CA ASP A 15 8.58 -17.12 27.19
C ASP A 15 7.82 -16.39 26.06
N PRO A 16 8.11 -15.08 25.80
CA PRO A 16 7.45 -14.31 24.75
C PRO A 16 7.52 -14.96 23.35
N ARG A 17 8.55 -15.75 23.08
CA ARG A 17 8.75 -16.45 21.81
C ARG A 17 7.71 -17.55 21.57
N TRP A 18 7.14 -18.11 22.63
CA TRP A 18 6.13 -19.16 22.53
C TRP A 18 4.87 -18.69 21.79
N ALA A 19 4.42 -17.46 22.04
CA ALA A 19 3.28 -16.89 21.34
C ALA A 19 3.47 -16.86 19.81
N ALA A 20 4.67 -16.51 19.34
CA ALA A 20 5.02 -16.54 17.91
C ALA A 20 5.01 -17.96 17.32
N VAL A 21 5.43 -18.97 18.08
CA VAL A 21 5.37 -20.40 17.64
C VAL A 21 3.92 -20.86 17.52
N VAL A 22 3.06 -20.54 18.49
CA VAL A 22 1.63 -20.91 18.47
C VAL A 22 0.90 -20.21 17.33
N ALA A 23 1.17 -18.92 17.12
CA ALA A 23 0.61 -18.11 16.03
C ALA A 23 1.21 -18.45 14.66
N ARG A 24 2.30 -19.24 14.59
CA ARG A 24 3.08 -19.50 13.37
C ARG A 24 3.51 -18.20 12.70
N ASP A 25 4.02 -17.28 13.49
CA ASP A 25 4.36 -15.93 13.04
C ASP A 25 5.59 -15.96 12.10
N ALA A 26 5.34 -15.69 10.83
CA ALA A 26 6.38 -15.60 9.81
C ALA A 26 7.29 -14.36 10.00
N ALA A 27 6.83 -13.31 10.69
CA ALA A 27 7.64 -12.13 10.99
C ALA A 27 8.72 -12.43 12.05
N ALA A 28 8.54 -13.49 12.82
CA ALA A 28 9.53 -13.96 13.79
C ALA A 28 10.59 -14.90 13.18
N ASP A 29 10.42 -15.32 11.91
CA ASP A 29 11.39 -16.19 11.24
C ASP A 29 12.78 -15.53 11.14
N GLY A 30 13.80 -16.30 11.50
CA GLY A 30 15.18 -15.80 11.51
C GLY A 30 15.58 -15.00 12.76
N ARG A 31 14.64 -14.61 13.61
CA ARG A 31 14.92 -13.94 14.88
C ARG A 31 15.29 -14.96 15.97
N PHE A 32 14.66 -16.13 15.92
CA PHE A 32 14.96 -17.26 16.78
C PHE A 32 14.49 -18.57 16.12
N PHE A 33 14.91 -19.68 16.71
CA PHE A 33 14.49 -21.03 16.33
C PHE A 33 14.01 -21.77 17.56
N TYR A 34 13.21 -22.82 17.38
CA TYR A 34 12.82 -23.69 18.47
C TYR A 34 13.06 -25.14 18.10
N SER A 35 13.50 -25.92 19.05
CA SER A 35 13.66 -27.35 18.91
C SER A 35 12.62 -28.15 19.71
N VAL A 36 12.38 -29.36 19.30
CA VAL A 36 11.44 -30.29 19.96
C VAL A 36 12.21 -31.55 20.39
N ARG A 37 12.39 -31.69 21.68
CA ARG A 37 13.21 -32.76 22.28
C ARG A 37 12.78 -34.16 21.86
N THR A 38 11.48 -34.43 21.78
CA THR A 38 10.94 -35.75 21.43
C THR A 38 11.19 -36.14 19.97
N THR A 39 11.40 -35.19 19.08
CA THR A 39 11.63 -35.46 17.66
C THR A 39 13.06 -35.19 17.21
N GLY A 40 13.86 -34.53 18.06
CA GLY A 40 15.25 -34.18 17.77
C GLY A 40 15.41 -33.18 16.63
N VAL A 41 14.36 -32.37 16.30
CA VAL A 41 14.39 -31.39 15.20
C VAL A 41 14.25 -29.99 15.72
N TYR A 42 14.86 -29.02 15.01
CA TYR A 42 14.61 -27.62 15.22
C TYR A 42 13.85 -27.00 14.03
N CYS A 43 13.02 -26.02 14.32
CA CYS A 43 12.11 -25.39 13.40
C CYS A 43 12.21 -23.86 13.49
N ARG A 44 11.70 -23.18 12.46
CA ARG A 44 11.39 -21.74 12.53
C ARG A 44 9.98 -21.51 13.11
N PRO A 45 9.66 -20.33 13.68
CA PRO A 45 8.36 -20.01 14.27
C PRO A 45 7.17 -20.31 13.34
N SER A 46 7.27 -19.97 12.05
CA SER A 46 6.21 -20.16 11.04
C SER A 46 6.01 -21.61 10.58
N CYS A 47 6.70 -22.60 11.19
CA CYS A 47 6.64 -23.98 10.76
C CYS A 47 5.20 -24.54 10.77
N GLY A 48 4.74 -25.08 9.63
CA GLY A 48 3.42 -25.70 9.47
C GLY A 48 3.31 -27.11 10.12
N ALA A 49 4.29 -27.56 10.91
CA ALA A 49 4.18 -28.79 11.66
C ALA A 49 3.16 -28.65 12.81
N ARG A 50 2.74 -29.78 13.40
CA ARG A 50 1.90 -29.75 14.60
C ARG A 50 2.61 -28.99 15.71
N THR A 51 1.92 -28.08 16.37
CA THR A 51 2.44 -27.35 17.54
C THR A 51 2.90 -28.35 18.61
N PRO A 52 4.16 -28.29 19.05
CA PRO A 52 4.67 -29.23 20.04
C PRO A 52 4.08 -28.95 21.41
N ARG A 53 4.19 -29.91 22.30
CA ARG A 53 3.87 -29.71 23.73
C ARG A 53 4.94 -28.79 24.35
N PRO A 54 4.54 -27.77 25.15
CA PRO A 54 5.45 -26.75 25.69
C PRO A 54 6.68 -27.39 26.44
N GLU A 55 6.41 -28.40 27.22
CA GLU A 55 7.47 -29.10 28.00
C GLU A 55 8.61 -29.68 27.17
N ASN A 56 8.40 -29.85 25.84
CA ASN A 56 9.40 -30.43 24.93
C ASN A 56 10.14 -29.39 24.10
N VAL A 57 9.82 -28.11 24.29
CA VAL A 57 10.38 -27.02 23.48
C VAL A 57 11.61 -26.41 24.14
N GLU A 58 12.58 -26.04 23.30
CA GLU A 58 13.76 -25.28 23.67
C GLU A 58 14.01 -24.22 22.60
N PHE A 59 14.33 -22.98 23.00
CA PHE A 59 14.53 -21.84 22.08
C PHE A 59 16.01 -21.58 21.83
N HIS A 60 16.38 -21.31 20.58
CA HIS A 60 17.73 -21.04 20.12
C HIS A 60 17.83 -19.73 19.39
N ALA A 61 18.90 -18.98 19.61
CA ALA A 61 19.11 -17.68 18.96
C ALA A 61 19.53 -17.82 17.48
N SER A 62 20.07 -18.98 17.08
CA SER A 62 20.55 -19.21 15.72
C SER A 62 20.44 -20.70 15.34
N VAL A 63 20.56 -20.97 14.03
CA VAL A 63 20.68 -22.32 13.47
C VAL A 63 21.88 -23.05 14.10
N ALA A 64 23.03 -22.38 14.15
CA ALA A 64 24.24 -22.97 14.74
C ALA A 64 24.04 -23.36 16.21
N ALA A 65 23.33 -22.55 17.00
CA ALA A 65 23.05 -22.87 18.40
C ALA A 65 22.14 -24.11 18.54
N ALA A 66 21.16 -24.27 17.66
CA ALA A 66 20.30 -25.44 17.65
C ALA A 66 21.06 -26.71 17.22
N GLU A 67 21.95 -26.64 16.25
CA GLU A 67 22.78 -27.72 15.78
C GLU A 67 23.84 -28.16 16.84
N GLN A 68 24.48 -27.20 17.50
CA GLN A 68 25.38 -27.43 18.63
C GLN A 68 24.67 -28.12 19.81
N ALA A 69 23.39 -27.83 20.02
CA ALA A 69 22.57 -28.51 21.02
C ALA A 69 22.10 -29.90 20.56
N GLY A 70 22.55 -30.40 19.40
CA GLY A 70 22.31 -31.74 18.89
C GLY A 70 21.02 -31.96 18.13
N PHE A 71 20.33 -30.87 17.75
CA PHE A 71 19.09 -30.94 16.95
C PHE A 71 19.39 -30.86 15.46
N ARG A 72 18.62 -31.58 14.66
CA ARG A 72 18.68 -31.54 13.19
C ARG A 72 17.62 -30.61 12.60
N ALA A 73 17.89 -30.07 11.41
CA ALA A 73 16.96 -29.22 10.71
C ALA A 73 15.64 -29.93 10.34
N CYS A 74 14.52 -29.29 10.57
CA CYS A 74 13.21 -29.78 10.13
C CYS A 74 13.12 -29.79 8.60
N MET A 75 12.86 -30.98 8.02
CA MET A 75 12.73 -31.15 6.56
C MET A 75 11.56 -30.40 5.95
N ARG A 76 10.51 -30.10 6.73
CA ARG A 76 9.34 -29.36 6.26
C ARG A 76 9.61 -27.86 6.11
N CYS A 77 10.15 -27.23 7.16
CA CYS A 77 10.34 -25.76 7.14
C CYS A 77 11.76 -25.35 6.72
N LYS A 78 12.72 -26.29 6.68
CA LYS A 78 14.12 -26.07 6.29
C LYS A 78 14.67 -24.77 6.90
N PRO A 79 14.84 -24.73 8.23
CA PRO A 79 15.09 -23.46 8.94
C PRO A 79 16.41 -22.78 8.56
N GLY A 80 17.38 -23.51 8.01
CA GLY A 80 18.64 -22.97 7.48
C GLY A 80 18.52 -22.32 6.10
N GLU A 81 17.39 -22.52 5.38
CA GLU A 81 17.14 -21.87 4.09
C GLU A 81 16.31 -20.59 4.29
N PRO A 82 16.33 -19.64 3.33
CA PRO A 82 15.39 -18.52 3.32
C PRO A 82 13.94 -19.00 3.42
N SER A 83 13.11 -18.26 4.15
CA SER A 83 11.69 -18.61 4.29
C SER A 83 10.98 -18.60 2.93
N LEU A 84 9.85 -19.29 2.84
CA LEU A 84 9.04 -19.29 1.61
C LEU A 84 8.62 -17.87 1.22
N ALA A 85 8.34 -17.01 2.19
CA ALA A 85 8.00 -15.61 1.97
C ALA A 85 9.17 -14.83 1.33
N VAL A 86 10.40 -15.03 1.82
CA VAL A 86 11.61 -14.42 1.23
C VAL A 86 11.82 -14.93 -0.20
N LYS A 87 11.74 -16.25 -0.42
CA LYS A 87 11.87 -16.84 -1.77
C LYS A 87 10.80 -16.28 -2.74
N HIS A 88 9.57 -16.08 -2.26
CA HIS A 88 8.51 -15.46 -3.06
C HIS A 88 8.80 -13.98 -3.36
N ALA A 89 9.28 -13.23 -2.37
CA ALA A 89 9.64 -11.82 -2.55
C ALA A 89 10.76 -11.66 -3.59
N ASP A 90 11.80 -12.49 -3.52
CA ASP A 90 12.93 -12.47 -4.49
C ASP A 90 12.45 -12.79 -5.91
N ARG A 91 11.63 -13.84 -6.07
CA ARG A 91 11.04 -14.19 -7.38
C ARG A 91 10.17 -13.06 -7.94
N VAL A 92 9.33 -12.48 -7.11
CA VAL A 92 8.47 -11.36 -7.54
C VAL A 92 9.30 -10.14 -7.89
N ALA A 93 10.36 -9.84 -7.14
CA ALA A 93 11.30 -8.76 -7.48
C ALA A 93 11.98 -8.99 -8.84
N GLU A 94 12.36 -10.24 -9.14
CA GLU A 94 12.89 -10.62 -10.46
C GLU A 94 11.85 -10.41 -11.57
N LEU A 95 10.61 -10.85 -11.36
CA LEU A 95 9.52 -10.64 -12.32
C LEU A 95 9.20 -9.15 -12.53
N CYS A 96 9.24 -8.35 -11.47
CA CYS A 96 9.08 -6.90 -11.60
C CYS A 96 10.17 -6.29 -12.50
N ARG A 97 11.43 -6.68 -12.31
CA ARG A 97 12.54 -6.25 -13.20
C ARG A 97 12.34 -6.73 -14.63
N PHE A 98 11.89 -7.98 -14.80
CA PHE A 98 11.60 -8.51 -16.14
C PHE A 98 10.46 -7.74 -16.82
N ILE A 99 9.36 -7.46 -16.14
CA ILE A 99 8.27 -6.61 -16.68
C ILE A 99 8.76 -5.22 -17.02
N GLN A 100 9.64 -4.64 -16.20
CA GLN A 100 10.22 -3.32 -16.44
C GLN A 100 11.13 -3.29 -17.66
N ALA A 101 11.89 -4.35 -17.93
CA ALA A 101 12.81 -4.46 -19.06
C ALA A 101 12.11 -4.90 -20.35
N SER A 102 10.90 -5.47 -20.27
CA SER A 102 10.19 -5.96 -21.46
C SER A 102 9.57 -4.81 -22.25
N GLU A 103 9.75 -4.82 -23.57
CA GLU A 103 9.07 -3.91 -24.48
C GLU A 103 7.59 -4.22 -24.56
N GLU A 104 7.25 -5.50 -24.75
CA GLU A 104 5.88 -5.99 -24.71
C GLU A 104 5.52 -6.55 -23.36
N MET A 105 4.21 -6.49 -23.03
CA MET A 105 3.69 -7.07 -21.79
C MET A 105 3.80 -8.59 -21.81
N PRO A 106 4.60 -9.22 -20.93
CA PRO A 106 4.65 -10.65 -20.79
C PRO A 106 3.27 -11.20 -20.36
N SER A 107 2.88 -12.35 -20.91
CA SER A 107 1.65 -13.03 -20.50
C SER A 107 1.78 -13.57 -19.06
N LEU A 108 0.64 -13.86 -18.42
CA LEU A 108 0.65 -14.47 -17.09
C LEU A 108 1.34 -15.84 -17.10
N GLU A 109 1.18 -16.59 -18.18
CA GLU A 109 1.79 -17.89 -18.41
C GLU A 109 3.33 -17.77 -18.49
N GLN A 110 3.84 -16.81 -19.27
CA GLN A 110 5.28 -16.54 -19.38
C GLN A 110 5.90 -16.12 -18.03
N LEU A 111 5.18 -15.29 -17.29
CA LEU A 111 5.62 -14.89 -15.95
C LEU A 111 5.59 -16.08 -14.97
N ALA A 112 4.60 -16.95 -15.09
CA ALA A 112 4.45 -18.13 -14.23
C ALA A 112 5.53 -19.17 -14.51
N GLU A 113 5.82 -19.43 -15.78
CA GLU A 113 6.89 -20.31 -16.22
C GLU A 113 8.25 -19.82 -15.68
N ARG A 114 8.54 -18.53 -15.87
CA ARG A 114 9.78 -17.91 -15.37
C ARG A 114 9.93 -18.00 -13.86
N ALA A 115 8.83 -17.90 -13.11
CA ALA A 115 8.82 -18.03 -11.65
C ALA A 115 8.85 -19.49 -11.16
N GLY A 116 8.63 -20.47 -12.04
CA GLY A 116 8.44 -21.86 -11.65
C GLY A 116 7.17 -22.06 -10.79
N LEU A 117 6.10 -21.35 -11.12
CA LEU A 117 4.82 -21.39 -10.41
C LEU A 117 3.67 -21.62 -11.40
N SER A 118 2.53 -22.13 -10.92
CA SER A 118 1.31 -22.11 -11.74
C SER A 118 0.79 -20.66 -11.89
N PRO A 119 0.08 -20.33 -12.98
CA PRO A 119 -0.47 -18.98 -13.17
C PRO A 119 -1.34 -18.48 -12.01
N TYR A 120 -2.17 -19.35 -11.46
CA TYR A 120 -3.01 -19.05 -10.30
C TYR A 120 -2.17 -18.76 -9.03
N HIS A 121 -1.16 -19.58 -8.79
CA HIS A 121 -0.26 -19.38 -7.63
C HIS A 121 0.58 -18.11 -7.79
N LEU A 122 1.12 -17.87 -9.00
CA LEU A 122 1.84 -16.63 -9.28
C LEU A 122 0.95 -15.40 -9.03
N HIS A 123 -0.29 -15.40 -9.55
CA HIS A 123 -1.19 -14.26 -9.37
C HIS A 123 -1.40 -13.93 -7.88
N ARG A 124 -1.62 -14.95 -7.03
CA ARG A 124 -1.76 -14.78 -5.58
C ARG A 124 -0.49 -14.26 -4.92
N VAL A 125 0.65 -14.90 -5.22
CA VAL A 125 1.95 -14.53 -4.66
C VAL A 125 2.35 -13.12 -5.08
N PHE A 126 2.21 -12.81 -6.37
CA PHE A 126 2.54 -11.49 -6.90
C PHE A 126 1.70 -10.40 -6.25
N LYS A 127 0.37 -10.63 -6.12
CA LYS A 127 -0.53 -9.69 -5.45
C LYS A 127 -0.21 -9.56 -3.95
N ALA A 128 0.10 -10.67 -3.27
CA ALA A 128 0.47 -10.64 -1.85
C ALA A 128 1.76 -9.85 -1.60
N VAL A 129 2.76 -9.96 -2.51
CA VAL A 129 4.06 -9.28 -2.37
C VAL A 129 3.99 -7.83 -2.86
N THR A 130 3.29 -7.56 -3.97
CA THR A 130 3.31 -6.23 -4.62
C THR A 130 2.07 -5.39 -4.34
N GLY A 131 1.01 -5.95 -3.82
CA GLY A 131 -0.30 -5.30 -3.71
C GLY A 131 -1.06 -5.17 -5.04
N LEU A 132 -0.42 -5.45 -6.18
CA LEU A 132 -0.99 -5.36 -7.53
C LEU A 132 -1.00 -6.72 -8.20
N THR A 133 -1.92 -6.92 -9.14
CA THR A 133 -1.83 -8.05 -10.06
C THR A 133 -0.66 -7.85 -11.03
N PRO A 134 -0.07 -8.91 -11.64
CA PRO A 134 0.97 -8.75 -12.67
C PRO A 134 0.55 -7.79 -13.78
N LYS A 135 -0.69 -7.91 -14.27
CA LYS A 135 -1.28 -7.01 -15.29
C LYS A 135 -1.38 -5.56 -14.78
N GLY A 136 -1.84 -5.37 -13.54
CA GLY A 136 -1.93 -4.03 -12.92
C GLY A 136 -0.56 -3.38 -12.73
N TYR A 137 0.44 -4.15 -12.32
CA TYR A 137 1.82 -3.68 -12.19
C TYR A 137 2.39 -3.22 -13.54
N ALA A 138 2.24 -4.02 -14.58
CA ALA A 138 2.72 -3.68 -15.92
C ALA A 138 1.95 -2.51 -16.55
N ALA A 139 0.64 -2.40 -16.30
CA ALA A 139 -0.14 -1.24 -16.70
C ALA A 139 0.37 0.05 -16.05
N ALA A 140 0.69 0.01 -14.76
CA ALA A 140 1.27 1.15 -14.05
C ALA A 140 2.67 1.53 -14.57
N GLN A 141 3.50 0.53 -14.91
CA GLN A 141 4.82 0.78 -15.53
C GLN A 141 4.68 1.42 -16.91
N ARG A 142 3.78 0.94 -17.75
CA ARG A 142 3.51 1.57 -19.07
C ARG A 142 2.98 2.99 -18.92
N ALA A 143 2.09 3.22 -17.95
CA ALA A 143 1.58 4.55 -17.64
C ALA A 143 2.71 5.52 -17.27
N GLU A 144 3.70 5.06 -16.54
CA GLU A 144 4.87 5.88 -16.17
C GLU A 144 5.78 6.14 -17.36
N ARG A 145 6.07 5.11 -18.19
CA ARG A 145 6.87 5.27 -19.40
C ARG A 145 6.26 6.30 -20.36
N ILE A 146 4.93 6.20 -20.60
CA ILE A 146 4.27 7.13 -21.52
C ILE A 146 4.26 8.55 -20.95
N ARG A 147 4.04 8.76 -19.66
CA ARG A 147 4.13 10.09 -19.04
C ARG A 147 5.53 10.69 -19.23
N THR A 148 6.56 9.92 -18.92
CA THR A 148 7.95 10.33 -19.08
C THR A 148 8.31 10.54 -20.54
N GLY A 149 7.83 9.68 -21.45
CA GLY A 149 8.05 9.81 -22.89
C GLY A 149 7.42 11.07 -23.47
N LEU A 150 6.17 11.37 -23.07
CA LEU A 150 5.45 12.55 -23.55
C LEU A 150 6.04 13.89 -23.06
N THR A 151 6.77 13.90 -21.94
CA THR A 151 7.48 15.11 -21.47
C THR A 151 8.83 15.34 -22.17
N LYS A 152 9.37 14.33 -22.85
CA LYS A 152 10.60 14.46 -23.65
C LYS A 152 10.30 15.04 -25.04
N ARG A 153 11.35 15.54 -25.73
CA ARG A 153 11.23 15.96 -27.13
C ARG A 153 11.06 14.71 -28.02
N GLY A 154 10.01 14.67 -28.83
CA GLY A 154 9.66 13.56 -29.71
C GLY A 154 8.21 13.64 -30.16
N SER A 155 7.72 12.68 -30.93
CA SER A 155 6.31 12.62 -31.33
C SER A 155 5.46 11.88 -30.27
N VAL A 156 4.16 12.16 -30.20
CA VAL A 156 3.22 11.41 -29.36
C VAL A 156 3.21 9.94 -29.77
N THR A 157 3.28 9.68 -31.07
CA THR A 157 3.29 8.32 -31.63
C THR A 157 4.53 7.53 -31.18
N GLU A 158 5.70 8.14 -31.24
CA GLU A 158 6.96 7.54 -30.77
C GLU A 158 6.88 7.21 -29.28
N ALA A 159 6.42 8.15 -28.45
CA ALA A 159 6.25 7.91 -27.01
C ALA A 159 5.25 6.76 -26.70
N ILE A 160 4.23 6.56 -27.53
CA ILE A 160 3.26 5.46 -27.41
C ILE A 160 3.96 4.10 -27.65
N TYR A 161 4.74 3.99 -28.71
CA TYR A 161 5.46 2.75 -29.04
C TYR A 161 6.59 2.48 -28.05
N ASP A 162 7.36 3.47 -27.66
CA ASP A 162 8.43 3.35 -26.64
C ASP A 162 7.88 2.93 -25.26
N ALA A 163 6.64 3.27 -24.97
CA ALA A 163 5.98 2.82 -23.74
C ALA A 163 5.50 1.36 -23.82
N GLY A 164 5.63 0.67 -24.96
CA GLY A 164 5.22 -0.72 -25.16
C GLY A 164 3.73 -0.89 -25.50
N PHE A 165 3.12 0.06 -26.20
CA PHE A 165 1.80 -0.10 -26.79
C PHE A 165 1.90 -0.56 -28.23
N ASN A 166 1.22 -1.66 -28.57
CA ASN A 166 1.28 -2.29 -29.91
C ASN A 166 0.45 -1.54 -30.95
N SER A 167 -0.37 -0.58 -30.56
CA SER A 167 -1.09 0.30 -31.48
C SER A 167 -1.46 1.62 -30.79
N SER A 168 -1.42 2.71 -31.56
CA SER A 168 -1.88 4.02 -31.12
C SER A 168 -3.39 4.01 -30.81
N GLY A 169 -4.21 3.33 -31.61
CA GLY A 169 -5.66 3.22 -31.39
C GLY A 169 -6.01 2.65 -30.01
N ARG A 170 -5.40 1.51 -29.64
CA ARG A 170 -5.57 0.89 -28.30
C ARG A 170 -5.09 1.77 -27.16
N PHE A 171 -4.05 2.56 -27.40
CA PHE A 171 -3.60 3.51 -26.40
C PHE A 171 -4.61 4.66 -26.24
N TYR A 172 -5.14 5.23 -27.34
CA TYR A 172 -6.11 6.31 -27.27
C TYR A 172 -7.42 5.90 -26.56
N GLU A 173 -7.87 4.64 -26.71
CA GLU A 173 -9.01 4.09 -25.96
C GLU A 173 -8.77 4.10 -24.43
N THR A 174 -7.52 3.92 -24.00
CA THR A 174 -7.13 3.86 -22.59
C THR A 174 -6.37 5.10 -22.11
N SER A 175 -6.06 6.04 -23.00
CA SER A 175 -5.23 7.21 -22.70
C SER A 175 -5.82 8.07 -21.59
N SER A 176 -7.13 8.26 -21.58
CA SER A 176 -7.82 8.93 -20.50
C SER A 176 -7.64 8.20 -19.17
N GLN A 177 -7.58 6.88 -19.13
CA GLN A 177 -7.32 6.11 -17.90
C GLN A 177 -5.85 6.20 -17.44
N VAL A 178 -4.92 6.44 -18.35
CA VAL A 178 -3.48 6.46 -18.11
C VAL A 178 -2.96 7.86 -17.80
N LEU A 179 -3.42 8.86 -18.57
CA LEU A 179 -2.92 10.24 -18.55
C LEU A 179 -3.88 11.21 -17.85
N GLY A 180 -5.17 10.88 -17.78
CA GLY A 180 -6.21 11.80 -17.32
C GLY A 180 -6.67 12.80 -18.38
N MET A 181 -6.10 12.70 -19.58
CA MET A 181 -6.41 13.57 -20.72
C MET A 181 -5.86 12.92 -22.00
N THR A 182 -6.11 13.54 -23.15
CA THR A 182 -5.50 13.09 -24.39
C THR A 182 -3.97 13.19 -24.33
N PRO A 183 -3.21 12.34 -25.03
CA PRO A 183 -1.74 12.41 -25.05
C PRO A 183 -1.20 13.78 -25.52
N THR A 184 -1.89 14.39 -26.47
CA THR A 184 -1.54 15.72 -26.96
C THR A 184 -1.71 16.78 -25.89
N ASN A 185 -2.81 16.76 -25.17
CA ASN A 185 -3.07 17.69 -24.06
C ASN A 185 -2.09 17.46 -22.90
N PHE A 186 -1.78 16.20 -22.60
CA PHE A 186 -0.80 15.87 -21.56
C PHE A 186 0.59 16.42 -21.91
N ARG A 187 1.04 16.22 -23.15
CA ARG A 187 2.30 16.77 -23.65
C ARG A 187 2.35 18.28 -23.63
N ALA A 188 1.22 18.92 -23.87
CA ALA A 188 1.05 20.37 -23.77
C ALA A 188 0.81 20.87 -22.34
N GLY A 189 1.10 20.06 -21.31
CA GLY A 189 0.95 20.45 -19.90
C GLY A 189 -0.50 20.60 -19.44
N GLY A 190 -1.44 19.91 -20.11
CA GLY A 190 -2.88 19.99 -19.83
C GLY A 190 -3.62 21.01 -20.70
N ALA A 191 -3.01 21.51 -21.76
CA ALA A 191 -3.66 22.40 -22.71
C ALA A 191 -5.00 21.79 -23.18
N ASN A 192 -6.06 22.61 -23.20
CA ASN A 192 -7.45 22.23 -23.50
C ASN A 192 -8.08 21.23 -22.52
N THR A 193 -7.52 21.04 -21.33
CA THR A 193 -8.19 20.28 -20.26
C THR A 193 -8.89 21.27 -19.34
N GLU A 194 -10.20 21.10 -19.17
CA GLU A 194 -10.96 21.86 -18.18
C GLU A 194 -10.85 21.16 -16.83
N ILE A 195 -10.42 21.88 -15.81
CA ILE A 195 -10.44 21.45 -14.41
C ILE A 195 -11.43 22.32 -13.68
N ARG A 196 -12.54 21.74 -13.26
CA ARG A 196 -13.50 22.42 -12.40
C ARG A 196 -13.05 22.33 -10.96
N PHE A 197 -13.10 23.45 -10.26
CA PHE A 197 -12.73 23.51 -8.87
C PHE A 197 -13.61 24.45 -8.07
N ALA A 198 -13.69 24.21 -6.79
CA ALA A 198 -14.22 25.16 -5.83
C ALA A 198 -13.45 25.06 -4.52
N ILE A 199 -13.42 26.14 -3.78
CA ILE A 199 -12.86 26.22 -2.44
C ILE A 199 -14.03 26.44 -1.48
N ALA A 200 -14.08 25.61 -0.44
CA ALA A 200 -15.06 25.70 0.62
C ALA A 200 -14.36 25.81 1.97
N GLU A 201 -15.08 26.24 2.98
CA GLU A 201 -14.63 26.22 4.37
C GLU A 201 -15.11 24.94 5.06
N CYS A 202 -14.23 24.33 5.84
CA CYS A 202 -14.57 23.29 6.78
C CYS A 202 -13.94 23.60 8.13
N SER A 203 -14.25 22.83 9.15
CA SER A 203 -13.69 23.05 10.50
C SER A 203 -12.16 22.89 10.59
N LEU A 204 -11.53 22.36 9.55
CA LEU A 204 -10.07 22.25 9.40
C LEU A 204 -9.48 23.37 8.52
N GLY A 205 -10.25 24.39 8.18
CA GLY A 205 -9.88 25.51 7.30
C GLY A 205 -10.28 25.29 5.84
N PRO A 206 -9.76 26.12 4.93
CA PRO A 206 -10.06 26.03 3.51
C PRO A 206 -9.74 24.66 2.91
N ILE A 207 -10.67 24.16 2.10
CA ILE A 207 -10.53 22.91 1.34
C ILE A 207 -10.86 23.18 -0.14
N LEU A 208 -9.93 22.83 -1.01
CA LEU A 208 -10.13 22.89 -2.46
C LEU A 208 -10.45 21.49 -2.98
N VAL A 209 -11.51 21.38 -3.73
CA VAL A 209 -11.88 20.18 -4.48
C VAL A 209 -11.78 20.48 -5.97
N ALA A 210 -11.14 19.62 -6.75
CA ALA A 210 -11.03 19.77 -8.19
C ALA A 210 -11.34 18.45 -8.92
N THR A 211 -12.01 18.57 -10.07
CA THR A 211 -12.33 17.45 -10.95
C THR A 211 -11.85 17.70 -12.37
N SER A 212 -11.42 16.62 -13.01
CA SER A 212 -11.31 16.50 -14.45
C SER A 212 -12.59 15.84 -15.02
N ASP A 213 -12.62 15.61 -16.32
CA ASP A 213 -13.64 14.80 -17.01
C ASP A 213 -13.75 13.34 -16.48
N ARG A 214 -12.79 12.90 -15.68
CA ARG A 214 -12.68 11.52 -15.16
C ARG A 214 -13.06 11.37 -13.70
N GLY A 215 -13.14 12.46 -12.97
CA GLY A 215 -13.43 12.42 -11.55
C GLY A 215 -12.56 13.37 -10.73
N VAL A 216 -12.59 13.20 -9.43
CA VAL A 216 -11.84 14.04 -8.49
C VAL A 216 -10.33 13.82 -8.69
N CYS A 217 -9.64 14.89 -9.09
CA CYS A 217 -8.20 14.88 -9.37
C CYS A 217 -7.36 15.58 -8.28
N ALA A 218 -7.98 16.43 -7.46
CA ALA A 218 -7.34 17.01 -6.28
C ALA A 218 -8.36 17.29 -5.16
N ILE A 219 -7.94 17.05 -3.93
CA ILE A 219 -8.53 17.52 -2.69
C ILE A 219 -7.37 18.06 -1.87
N LEU A 220 -7.29 19.38 -1.73
CA LEU A 220 -6.19 20.07 -1.05
C LEU A 220 -6.74 20.77 0.18
N MET A 221 -5.95 20.87 1.22
CA MET A 221 -6.30 21.56 2.47
C MET A 221 -5.18 22.54 2.82
N GLY A 222 -5.52 23.67 3.37
CA GLY A 222 -4.54 24.70 3.72
C GLY A 222 -5.14 25.77 4.60
N ASP A 223 -4.37 26.83 4.86
CA ASP A 223 -4.78 27.98 5.66
C ASP A 223 -5.13 29.18 4.77
N ASP A 224 -4.73 29.13 3.50
CA ASP A 224 -4.89 30.21 2.54
C ASP A 224 -5.53 29.67 1.23
N PRO A 225 -6.74 30.15 0.88
CA PRO A 225 -7.42 29.79 -0.36
C PRO A 225 -6.62 30.07 -1.64
N ASP A 226 -5.89 31.18 -1.68
CA ASP A 226 -5.11 31.57 -2.86
C ASP A 226 -3.90 30.63 -3.05
N ALA A 227 -3.28 30.20 -1.95
CA ALA A 227 -2.21 29.20 -2.01
C ALA A 227 -2.72 27.84 -2.51
N LEU A 228 -3.96 27.45 -2.17
CA LEU A 228 -4.58 26.23 -2.69
C LEU A 228 -4.87 26.34 -4.19
N ALA A 229 -5.38 27.47 -4.65
CA ALA A 229 -5.62 27.71 -6.07
C ALA A 229 -4.32 27.69 -6.88
N LYS A 230 -3.25 28.28 -6.32
CA LYS A 230 -1.91 28.24 -6.91
C LYS A 230 -1.34 26.82 -6.96
N ASP A 231 -1.45 26.03 -5.88
CA ASP A 231 -1.01 24.60 -5.88
C ASP A 231 -1.78 23.81 -6.96
N LEU A 232 -3.07 24.09 -7.18
CA LEU A 232 -3.84 23.49 -8.27
C LEU A 232 -3.30 23.91 -9.64
N GLN A 233 -3.03 25.19 -9.84
CA GLN A 233 -2.49 25.73 -11.09
C GLN A 233 -1.10 25.16 -11.41
N ASP A 234 -0.23 25.05 -10.40
CA ASP A 234 1.11 24.48 -10.54
C ASP A 234 1.07 22.98 -10.92
N ARG A 235 0.00 22.28 -10.53
CA ARG A 235 -0.25 20.87 -10.93
C ARG A 235 -0.74 20.73 -12.36
N PHE A 236 -1.46 21.72 -12.84
CA PHE A 236 -2.11 21.73 -14.16
C PHE A 236 -1.81 23.05 -14.88
N PRO A 237 -0.54 23.32 -15.20
CA PRO A 237 -0.08 24.67 -15.61
C PRO A 237 -0.69 25.16 -16.93
N GLN A 238 -1.22 24.27 -17.77
CA GLN A 238 -1.82 24.60 -19.05
C GLN A 238 -3.32 24.24 -19.11
N ALA A 239 -3.91 23.82 -17.99
CA ALA A 239 -5.34 23.53 -17.93
C ALA A 239 -6.13 24.84 -17.78
N THR A 240 -7.34 24.84 -18.32
CA THR A 240 -8.32 25.89 -18.05
C THR A 240 -8.98 25.59 -16.71
N LEU A 241 -8.71 26.40 -15.70
CA LEU A 241 -9.35 26.29 -14.40
C LEU A 241 -10.69 27.05 -14.44
N VAL A 242 -11.77 26.33 -14.15
CA VAL A 242 -13.14 26.85 -14.20
C VAL A 242 -13.79 26.73 -12.83
N GLY A 243 -14.48 27.76 -12.37
CA GLY A 243 -15.27 27.70 -11.15
C GLY A 243 -16.36 26.62 -11.23
N GLY A 244 -16.64 25.95 -10.13
CA GLY A 244 -17.69 24.93 -10.06
C GLY A 244 -19.10 25.54 -10.18
N ASP A 245 -20.01 24.76 -10.73
CA ASP A 245 -21.44 25.07 -10.80
C ASP A 245 -22.19 24.48 -9.57
N ALA A 246 -23.51 24.70 -9.50
CA ALA A 246 -24.36 24.20 -8.41
C ALA A 246 -24.31 22.68 -8.25
N THR A 247 -24.09 21.90 -9.32
CA THR A 247 -23.91 20.46 -9.27
C THR A 247 -22.55 20.10 -8.65
N PHE A 248 -21.53 20.87 -8.97
CA PHE A 248 -20.19 20.71 -8.40
C PHE A 248 -20.17 21.06 -6.90
N GLU A 249 -20.94 22.05 -6.47
CA GLU A 249 -21.09 22.40 -5.05
C GLU A 249 -21.61 21.23 -4.21
N GLN A 250 -22.49 20.39 -4.77
CA GLN A 250 -22.95 19.17 -4.09
C GLN A 250 -21.82 18.16 -3.88
N LEU A 251 -20.89 18.06 -4.83
CA LEU A 251 -19.69 17.24 -4.68
C LEU A 251 -18.80 17.77 -3.56
N VAL A 252 -18.57 19.09 -3.56
CA VAL A 252 -17.77 19.77 -2.52
C VAL A 252 -18.41 19.55 -1.15
N ALA A 253 -19.72 19.70 -1.03
CA ALA A 253 -20.47 19.46 0.20
C ALA A 253 -20.31 18.01 0.71
N LYS A 254 -20.27 17.01 -0.18
CA LYS A 254 -19.99 15.61 0.19
C LYS A 254 -18.58 15.44 0.76
N VAL A 255 -17.58 16.08 0.15
CA VAL A 255 -16.19 16.03 0.62
C VAL A 255 -16.06 16.69 1.99
N VAL A 256 -16.65 17.89 2.17
CA VAL A 256 -16.70 18.60 3.45
C VAL A 256 -17.43 17.76 4.49
N GLY A 257 -18.59 17.22 4.17
CA GLY A 257 -19.35 16.33 5.05
C GLY A 257 -18.56 15.10 5.52
N PHE A 258 -17.74 14.53 4.65
CA PHE A 258 -16.85 13.43 5.02
C PHE A 258 -15.72 13.88 5.96
N VAL A 259 -15.16 15.08 5.78
CA VAL A 259 -14.16 15.64 6.70
C VAL A 259 -14.76 15.87 8.08
N GLU A 260 -16.03 16.35 8.14
CA GLU A 260 -16.71 16.60 9.41
C GLU A 260 -17.22 15.32 10.10
N ALA A 261 -17.63 14.32 9.31
CA ALA A 261 -18.21 13.07 9.79
C ALA A 261 -17.66 11.85 9.00
N PRO A 262 -16.45 11.36 9.28
CA PRO A 262 -15.79 10.29 8.51
C PRO A 262 -16.54 8.95 8.48
N GLY A 263 -17.48 8.72 9.41
CA GLY A 263 -18.29 7.49 9.46
C GLY A 263 -19.32 7.34 8.35
N VAL A 264 -19.61 8.40 7.58
CA VAL A 264 -20.61 8.37 6.50
C VAL A 264 -20.11 7.65 5.25
N GLY A 265 -18.78 7.48 5.10
CA GLY A 265 -18.16 6.97 3.88
C GLY A 265 -18.14 8.02 2.76
N LEU A 266 -17.24 7.84 1.80
CA LEU A 266 -17.11 8.70 0.64
C LEU A 266 -16.81 7.86 -0.59
N ASP A 267 -17.81 7.68 -1.46
CA ASP A 267 -17.67 6.99 -2.75
C ASP A 267 -17.68 8.04 -3.86
N LEU A 268 -16.53 8.27 -4.45
CA LEU A 268 -16.31 9.23 -5.52
C LEU A 268 -15.49 8.63 -6.64
N PRO A 269 -15.81 8.93 -7.91
CA PRO A 269 -14.91 8.61 -9.01
C PRO A 269 -13.61 9.41 -8.83
N LEU A 270 -12.48 8.71 -8.78
CA LEU A 270 -11.17 9.33 -8.54
C LEU A 270 -10.30 9.26 -9.78
N ASP A 271 -9.68 10.38 -10.13
CA ASP A 271 -8.59 10.46 -11.10
C ASP A 271 -7.23 10.38 -10.37
N VAL A 272 -6.85 9.18 -9.93
CA VAL A 272 -5.61 8.94 -9.17
C VAL A 272 -4.41 8.85 -10.10
N ARG A 273 -3.49 9.80 -9.99
CA ARG A 273 -2.25 9.87 -10.80
C ARG A 273 -1.05 9.61 -9.91
N GLY A 274 -0.16 8.72 -10.34
CA GLY A 274 1.07 8.40 -9.60
C GLY A 274 1.86 7.26 -10.23
N THR A 275 3.10 7.11 -9.76
CA THR A 275 3.96 5.98 -10.16
C THR A 275 3.38 4.65 -9.69
N ALA A 276 3.86 3.53 -10.25
CA ALA A 276 3.45 2.20 -9.81
C ALA A 276 3.70 1.99 -8.30
N PHE A 277 4.78 2.55 -7.76
CA PHE A 277 5.07 2.50 -6.33
C PHE A 277 4.07 3.31 -5.52
N GLN A 278 3.78 4.56 -5.93
CA GLN A 278 2.78 5.41 -5.27
C GLN A 278 1.39 4.77 -5.28
N GLN A 279 0.97 4.20 -6.41
CA GLN A 279 -0.33 3.51 -6.52
C GLN A 279 -0.43 2.32 -5.55
N ARG A 280 0.66 1.55 -5.38
CA ARG A 280 0.71 0.48 -4.39
C ARG A 280 0.57 1.00 -2.97
N VAL A 281 1.30 2.05 -2.64
CA VAL A 281 1.21 2.70 -1.32
C VAL A 281 -0.22 3.20 -1.10
N TRP A 282 -0.77 3.97 -2.03
CA TRP A 282 -2.11 4.55 -1.89
C TRP A 282 -3.22 3.49 -1.82
N GLN A 283 -3.08 2.37 -2.53
CA GLN A 283 -3.98 1.25 -2.37
C GLN A 283 -3.91 0.67 -0.95
N ALA A 284 -2.72 0.45 -0.42
CA ALA A 284 -2.53 -0.02 0.96
C ALA A 284 -3.06 0.97 2.01
N LEU A 285 -2.97 2.28 1.74
CA LEU A 285 -3.56 3.31 2.61
C LEU A 285 -5.09 3.21 2.66
N ARG A 286 -5.74 3.01 1.51
CA ARG A 286 -7.21 2.88 1.43
C ARG A 286 -7.75 1.66 2.16
N GLU A 287 -6.90 0.65 2.40
CA GLU A 287 -7.24 -0.56 3.16
C GLU A 287 -7.15 -0.36 4.68
N ILE A 288 -6.62 0.78 5.17
CA ILE A 288 -6.60 1.10 6.60
C ILE A 288 -8.01 1.56 6.99
N PRO A 289 -8.71 0.82 7.89
CA PRO A 289 -10.06 1.22 8.31
C PRO A 289 -10.06 2.57 9.04
N ALA A 290 -11.17 3.28 9.00
CA ALA A 290 -11.36 4.48 9.81
C ALA A 290 -11.18 4.16 11.31
N GLY A 291 -10.54 5.06 12.04
CA GLY A 291 -10.21 4.87 13.45
C GLY A 291 -9.08 3.88 13.75
N LYS A 292 -8.41 3.38 12.71
CA LYS A 292 -7.19 2.57 12.82
C LYS A 292 -6.02 3.31 12.19
N THR A 293 -4.83 3.05 12.72
CA THR A 293 -3.57 3.58 12.18
C THR A 293 -2.64 2.46 11.76
N ALA A 294 -1.70 2.77 10.89
CA ALA A 294 -0.59 1.90 10.52
C ALA A 294 0.71 2.71 10.54
N SER A 295 1.83 2.07 10.80
CA SER A 295 3.12 2.74 10.67
C SER A 295 3.60 2.77 9.22
N TYR A 296 4.58 3.63 8.91
CA TYR A 296 5.24 3.61 7.60
C TYR A 296 5.90 2.25 7.33
N THR A 297 6.37 1.58 8.38
CA THR A 297 6.95 0.23 8.31
C THR A 297 5.88 -0.80 7.95
N ASP A 298 4.71 -0.76 8.59
CA ASP A 298 3.59 -1.66 8.27
C ASP A 298 3.15 -1.52 6.82
N ILE A 299 3.09 -0.29 6.30
CA ILE A 299 2.76 -0.05 4.89
C ILE A 299 3.86 -0.60 3.98
N ALA A 300 5.14 -0.37 4.31
CA ALA A 300 6.26 -0.90 3.54
C ALA A 300 6.25 -2.44 3.50
N GLU A 301 5.91 -3.09 4.61
CA GLU A 301 5.73 -4.54 4.70
C GLU A 301 4.53 -5.02 3.89
N ARG A 302 3.36 -4.38 4.02
CA ARG A 302 2.14 -4.71 3.26
C ARG A 302 2.35 -4.66 1.75
N ILE A 303 3.10 -3.68 1.26
CA ILE A 303 3.42 -3.59 -0.17
C ILE A 303 4.60 -4.48 -0.59
N GLY A 304 5.12 -5.35 0.29
CA GLY A 304 6.23 -6.26 -0.01
C GLY A 304 7.58 -5.57 -0.22
N SER A 305 7.78 -4.39 0.37
CA SER A 305 9.00 -3.59 0.24
C SER A 305 9.47 -3.05 1.60
N PRO A 306 9.82 -3.90 2.59
CA PRO A 306 10.07 -3.49 3.98
C PRO A 306 11.22 -2.49 4.14
N LYS A 307 12.16 -2.43 3.19
CA LYS A 307 13.27 -1.46 3.19
C LYS A 307 12.88 -0.10 2.62
N SER A 308 11.66 0.07 2.10
CA SER A 308 11.23 1.27 1.36
C SER A 308 10.47 2.28 2.23
N VAL A 309 10.68 2.31 3.54
CA VAL A 309 9.94 3.16 4.50
C VAL A 309 10.00 4.65 4.11
N ARG A 310 11.17 5.16 3.68
CA ARG A 310 11.31 6.55 3.21
C ARG A 310 10.52 6.82 1.94
N ALA A 311 10.51 5.87 1.00
CA ALA A 311 9.74 6.01 -0.23
C ALA A 311 8.22 5.96 0.03
N VAL A 312 7.77 5.19 1.02
CA VAL A 312 6.38 5.21 1.51
C VAL A 312 6.03 6.59 2.06
N ALA A 313 6.90 7.19 2.87
CA ALA A 313 6.67 8.54 3.40
C ALA A 313 6.60 9.59 2.26
N GLN A 314 7.46 9.49 1.25
CA GLN A 314 7.40 10.34 0.05
C GLN A 314 6.11 10.13 -0.73
N ALA A 315 5.64 8.90 -0.89
CA ALA A 315 4.36 8.60 -1.55
C ALA A 315 3.16 9.18 -0.77
N CYS A 316 3.20 9.16 0.56
CA CYS A 316 2.21 9.85 1.40
C CYS A 316 2.25 11.37 1.18
N GLY A 317 3.43 11.98 1.09
CA GLY A 317 3.59 13.40 0.80
C GLY A 317 3.18 13.81 -0.62
N ALA A 318 3.26 12.90 -1.59
CA ALA A 318 2.84 13.12 -2.97
C ALA A 318 1.32 12.98 -3.20
N ASN A 319 0.57 12.50 -2.19
CA ASN A 319 -0.87 12.35 -2.27
C ASN A 319 -1.55 13.71 -2.53
N ALA A 320 -2.36 13.80 -3.58
CA ALA A 320 -3.15 14.99 -3.92
C ALA A 320 -4.62 14.88 -3.51
N LEU A 321 -5.04 13.75 -2.97
CA LEU A 321 -6.41 13.42 -2.61
C LEU A 321 -6.53 13.27 -1.09
N ALA A 322 -6.51 14.42 -0.39
CA ALA A 322 -6.67 14.46 1.06
C ALA A 322 -7.90 13.65 1.48
N VAL A 323 -7.84 13.01 2.62
CA VAL A 323 -8.87 12.21 3.29
C VAL A 323 -9.36 10.99 2.51
N VAL A 324 -9.55 11.08 1.19
CA VAL A 324 -9.99 9.96 0.34
C VAL A 324 -8.89 8.89 0.18
N ILE A 325 -7.64 9.33 0.06
CA ILE A 325 -6.47 8.48 0.26
C ILE A 325 -5.94 8.81 1.66
N PRO A 326 -6.21 7.99 2.68
CA PRO A 326 -6.10 8.39 4.08
C PRO A 326 -4.65 8.32 4.61
N CYS A 327 -3.73 9.12 4.02
CA CYS A 327 -2.36 9.20 4.49
C CYS A 327 -2.23 9.81 5.91
N HIS A 328 -3.28 10.44 6.44
CA HIS A 328 -3.35 10.83 7.85
C HIS A 328 -3.36 9.64 8.82
N ARG A 329 -3.82 8.45 8.38
CA ARG A 329 -3.81 7.22 9.19
C ARG A 329 -2.42 6.58 9.32
N VAL A 330 -1.39 7.12 8.64
CA VAL A 330 -0.01 6.61 8.76
C VAL A 330 0.75 7.40 9.81
N VAL A 331 1.25 6.71 10.83
CA VAL A 331 1.97 7.26 11.98
C VAL A 331 3.38 6.69 12.07
N ARG A 332 4.20 7.17 13.01
CA ARG A 332 5.49 6.56 13.31
C ARG A 332 5.30 5.22 14.05
N ASN A 333 6.35 4.40 14.12
CA ASN A 333 6.32 3.11 14.84
C ASN A 333 6.04 3.27 16.33
N ASP A 334 6.39 4.42 16.91
CA ASP A 334 6.11 4.78 18.31
C ASP A 334 4.70 5.39 18.51
N GLY A 335 3.89 5.42 17.45
CA GLY A 335 2.55 6.03 17.45
C GLY A 335 2.56 7.56 17.35
N ALA A 336 3.73 8.20 17.39
CA ALA A 336 3.82 9.64 17.28
C ALA A 336 3.40 10.12 15.88
N LEU A 337 2.74 11.30 15.84
CA LEU A 337 2.37 11.92 14.58
C LEU A 337 3.65 12.40 13.87
N SER A 338 3.79 11.98 12.63
CA SER A 338 4.82 12.47 11.72
C SER A 338 4.22 13.44 10.72
N GLY A 339 5.06 14.03 9.88
CA GLY A 339 4.66 15.00 8.87
C GLY A 339 3.40 14.60 8.09
N TYR A 340 2.57 15.57 7.84
CA TYR A 340 1.38 15.49 7.01
C TYR A 340 1.43 16.68 6.05
N ARG A 341 1.17 16.44 4.76
CA ARG A 341 1.29 17.49 3.74
C ARG A 341 0.49 18.75 4.10
N TRP A 342 -0.67 18.55 4.70
CA TRP A 342 -1.62 19.61 5.04
C TRP A 342 -1.58 20.01 6.52
N GLY A 343 -0.50 19.71 7.23
CA GLY A 343 -0.29 20.10 8.64
C GLY A 343 -0.63 19.00 9.65
N VAL A 344 0.21 18.90 10.67
CA VAL A 344 0.12 17.84 11.70
C VAL A 344 -1.15 18.00 12.55
N GLU A 345 -1.60 19.23 12.79
CA GLU A 345 -2.82 19.50 13.57
C GLU A 345 -4.07 18.97 12.86
N ARG A 346 -4.19 19.17 11.52
CA ARG A 346 -5.26 18.57 10.72
C ARG A 346 -5.23 17.05 10.79
N LYS A 347 -4.04 16.46 10.74
CA LYS A 347 -3.87 15.02 10.90
C LYS A 347 -4.40 14.53 12.24
N ARG A 348 -4.05 15.21 13.33
CA ARG A 348 -4.52 14.89 14.68
C ARG A 348 -6.04 14.93 14.76
N THR A 349 -6.64 16.03 14.31
CA THR A 349 -8.09 16.20 14.35
C THR A 349 -8.83 15.15 13.53
N LEU A 350 -8.32 14.78 12.34
CA LEU A 350 -8.90 13.71 11.53
C LEU A 350 -8.87 12.37 12.25
N LEU A 351 -7.74 12.01 12.87
CA LEU A 351 -7.60 10.76 13.63
C LEU A 351 -8.53 10.72 14.85
N ASP A 352 -8.65 11.84 15.57
CA ASP A 352 -9.52 11.95 16.75
C ASP A 352 -11.01 11.77 16.37
N ARG A 353 -11.44 12.38 15.28
CA ARG A 353 -12.80 12.23 14.73
C ARG A 353 -13.10 10.79 14.32
N GLU A 354 -12.18 10.15 13.64
CA GLU A 354 -12.35 8.75 13.24
C GLU A 354 -12.41 7.80 14.45
N ALA A 355 -11.58 8.04 15.45
CA ALA A 355 -11.59 7.26 16.69
C ALA A 355 -12.91 7.44 17.45
N GLU A 356 -13.46 8.65 17.47
CA GLU A 356 -14.74 8.95 18.12
C GLU A 356 -15.91 8.31 17.36
N ALA A 357 -15.94 8.40 16.02
CA ALA A 357 -16.95 7.76 15.19
C ALA A 357 -16.95 6.24 15.40
N SER A 358 -15.76 5.61 15.40
CA SER A 358 -15.63 4.16 15.63
C SER A 358 -16.11 3.72 17.02
N ARG A 359 -15.87 4.54 18.07
CA ARG A 359 -16.40 4.26 19.42
C ARG A 359 -17.93 4.32 19.47
N ARG A 360 -18.54 5.32 18.82
CA ARG A 360 -19.99 5.48 18.75
C ARG A 360 -20.66 4.30 18.02
N GLU A 361 -20.07 3.79 16.96
CA GLU A 361 -20.56 2.61 16.23
C GLU A 361 -20.44 1.33 17.07
N GLY A 362 -19.34 1.16 17.80
CA GLY A 362 -19.15 0.03 18.73
C GLY A 362 -20.21 -0.01 19.82
N LEU A 363 -20.55 1.16 20.41
CA LEU A 363 -21.58 1.28 21.42
C LEU A 363 -23.00 0.96 20.88
N LYS A 364 -23.33 1.35 19.64
CA LYS A 364 -24.60 1.04 19.00
C LYS A 364 -24.79 -0.46 18.74
N ARG A 365 -23.72 -1.15 18.32
CA ARG A 365 -23.76 -2.61 18.10
C ARG A 365 -23.87 -3.40 19.40
N GLY A 366 -23.23 -2.94 20.48
CA GLY A 366 -23.36 -3.58 21.81
C GLY A 366 -24.70 -3.35 22.50
N ALA A 367 -25.50 -2.36 22.08
CA ALA A 367 -26.83 -2.10 22.61
C ALA A 367 -27.96 -2.84 21.87
N GLN A 368 -27.65 -3.52 20.77
CA GLN A 368 -28.60 -4.28 19.93
C GLN A 368 -28.40 -5.80 20.03
N GLY A 369 -27.44 -6.28 20.80
CA GLY A 369 -27.19 -7.68 21.13
C GLY A 369 -27.42 -7.95 22.61
#